data_ccbc04e625395e4ffb943d958ca4e2af
#
_entry.id   ccbc04e625395e4ffb943d958ca4e2af
#
_cell.length_a   1.000
_cell.length_b   1.000
_cell.length_c   1.000
_cell.angle_alpha   90.00
_cell.angle_beta   90.00
_cell.angle_gamma   90.00
#
_symmetry.space_group_name_H-M   'P 1'
#
loop_
_entity.id
_entity.type
_entity.pdbx_description
1 polymer ?
#
loop_
_entity_poly.entity_id
_entity_poly.type
_entity_poly.pdbx_seq_one_letter_code
_entity_poly.pdbx_strand_id
1 'polypeptide(L)'
;AWPGAAAFPDFTSPKVNKWWRNLYKDFLAQGVDGVWNDVNEPQINDTPNKTMPEDNLHRGGGKLPACTHLQYHNVYGFLMVKASREGILDVRPEKRPFILTRSNFLGGQRYAATWTGDNGSCWDHLKMSVPMSLTLGLSGQPFSGADIGGFLFNADADLFGNWIGFGAFYPFARGHACAGTNNKEPWVFGQKVEDASRIALERRYMLLPYFYTLLHEASTNGMPIMRPVFFSDPKDLSLRAEEEAFLVGDNLLIIPAFANQPALPKGIWKELSLVEGDQNDKYQAKMKIRGGAIIPTGKIIQNTTENSLDPLTLLVCLDEQGKAFGNMYWDAGDGWSYKKGDYSLLQFVAERNGDKVTVKLTKKTGKYNTENKDMAVIKIITDQGIRQASGNLVEGIEIRL
;
A
#
# COMPACT_ATOMS: atom_id res chain seq x y z
N ALA A 1 -22.76 -18.14 15.16
CA ALA A 1 -21.85 -17.50 14.22
C ALA A 1 -22.60 -17.12 12.93
N TRP A 2 -22.20 -16.05 12.27
CA TRP A 2 -22.66 -15.79 10.91
C TRP A 2 -21.82 -16.61 9.92
N PRO A 3 -22.40 -17.31 8.94
CA PRO A 3 -23.81 -17.35 8.50
C PRO A 3 -24.68 -18.44 9.14
N GLY A 4 -24.37 -18.92 10.33
CA GLY A 4 -25.12 -19.98 11.02
C GLY A 4 -24.23 -20.93 11.81
N ALA A 5 -24.63 -22.18 11.98
CA ALA A 5 -23.83 -23.20 12.66
C ALA A 5 -22.52 -23.43 11.87
N ALA A 6 -21.38 -23.28 12.54
CA ALA A 6 -20.07 -23.42 11.94
C ALA A 6 -19.10 -24.16 12.87
N ALA A 7 -18.11 -24.84 12.29
CA ALA A 7 -16.99 -25.40 13.02
C ALA A 7 -15.76 -24.51 12.81
N PHE A 8 -15.01 -24.30 13.86
CA PHE A 8 -13.76 -23.54 13.84
C PHE A 8 -12.57 -24.51 13.81
N PRO A 9 -11.81 -24.58 12.72
CA PRO A 9 -10.68 -25.49 12.61
C PRO A 9 -9.60 -25.17 13.66
N ASP A 10 -9.03 -26.18 14.29
CA ASP A 10 -7.89 -26.00 15.19
C ASP A 10 -6.58 -25.95 14.40
N PHE A 11 -6.18 -24.76 13.97
CA PHE A 11 -4.95 -24.54 13.19
C PHE A 11 -3.65 -24.81 13.96
N THR A 12 -3.72 -25.13 15.26
CA THR A 12 -2.56 -25.61 16.02
C THR A 12 -2.23 -27.08 15.69
N SER A 13 -3.22 -27.84 15.17
CA SER A 13 -3.08 -29.24 14.78
C SER A 13 -2.50 -29.40 13.38
N PRO A 14 -1.39 -30.13 13.19
CA PRO A 14 -0.83 -30.40 11.87
C PRO A 14 -1.79 -31.11 10.92
N LYS A 15 -2.66 -31.99 11.44
CA LYS A 15 -3.70 -32.68 10.66
C LYS A 15 -4.72 -31.70 10.10
N VAL A 16 -5.17 -30.75 10.91
CA VAL A 16 -6.14 -29.73 10.49
C VAL A 16 -5.49 -28.75 9.50
N ASN A 17 -4.26 -28.36 9.77
CA ASN A 17 -3.49 -27.51 8.83
C ASN A 17 -3.39 -28.18 7.44
N LYS A 18 -3.01 -29.46 7.38
CA LYS A 18 -2.94 -30.21 6.13
C LYS A 18 -4.30 -30.31 5.42
N TRP A 19 -5.36 -30.55 6.17
CA TRP A 19 -6.73 -30.58 5.63
C TRP A 19 -7.11 -29.24 5.02
N TRP A 20 -6.90 -28.11 5.74
CA TRP A 20 -7.18 -26.77 5.26
C TRP A 20 -6.42 -26.44 3.95
N ARG A 21 -5.14 -26.77 3.90
CA ARG A 21 -4.30 -26.59 2.72
C ARG A 21 -4.85 -27.33 1.50
N ASN A 22 -5.34 -28.55 1.68
CA ASN A 22 -5.88 -29.33 0.58
C ASN A 22 -7.16 -28.74 -0.06
N LEU A 23 -7.92 -27.93 0.69
CA LEU A 23 -9.13 -27.25 0.17
C LEU A 23 -8.79 -26.26 -0.94
N TYR A 24 -7.59 -25.69 -0.94
CA TYR A 24 -7.17 -24.73 -1.94
C TYR A 24 -7.01 -25.32 -3.34
N LYS A 25 -6.81 -26.63 -3.48
CA LYS A 25 -6.65 -27.29 -4.77
C LYS A 25 -7.84 -27.03 -5.70
N ASP A 26 -9.03 -27.36 -5.23
CA ASP A 26 -10.26 -27.24 -6.04
C ASP A 26 -10.73 -25.77 -6.12
N PHE A 27 -10.48 -25.00 -5.07
CA PHE A 27 -10.82 -23.58 -5.04
C PHE A 27 -10.01 -22.78 -6.07
N LEU A 28 -8.70 -22.95 -6.11
CA LEU A 28 -7.84 -22.27 -7.08
C LEU A 28 -8.01 -22.77 -8.52
N ALA A 29 -8.47 -23.99 -8.72
CA ALA A 29 -8.79 -24.55 -10.04
C ALA A 29 -9.95 -23.79 -10.73
N GLN A 30 -10.77 -23.05 -9.97
CA GLN A 30 -11.83 -22.21 -10.50
C GLN A 30 -11.33 -20.86 -11.09
N GLY A 31 -10.02 -20.62 -11.13
CA GLY A 31 -9.42 -19.40 -11.69
C GLY A 31 -9.19 -18.28 -10.66
N VAL A 32 -9.28 -18.58 -9.36
CA VAL A 32 -9.01 -17.61 -8.28
C VAL A 32 -7.51 -17.41 -8.14
N ASP A 33 -7.03 -16.15 -8.12
CA ASP A 33 -5.61 -15.81 -7.97
C ASP A 33 -5.25 -15.30 -6.57
N GLY A 34 -6.19 -14.71 -5.84
CA GLY A 34 -6.00 -14.25 -4.46
C GLY A 34 -7.12 -14.70 -3.55
N VAL A 35 -6.88 -14.75 -2.26
CA VAL A 35 -7.88 -15.20 -1.28
C VAL A 35 -8.03 -14.20 -0.14
N TRP A 36 -9.20 -14.25 0.48
CA TRP A 36 -9.57 -13.42 1.62
C TRP A 36 -9.91 -14.34 2.80
N ASN A 37 -9.19 -14.17 3.92
CA ASN A 37 -9.48 -14.81 5.19
C ASN A 37 -10.19 -13.81 6.10
N ASP A 38 -11.49 -13.92 6.17
CA ASP A 38 -12.37 -13.06 6.98
C ASP A 38 -12.88 -13.79 8.23
N VAL A 39 -13.39 -13.05 9.20
CA VAL A 39 -14.02 -13.54 10.46
C VAL A 39 -13.09 -14.48 11.26
N ASN A 40 -11.79 -14.30 11.10
CA ASN A 40 -10.74 -15.21 11.57
C ASN A 40 -10.07 -14.79 12.89
N GLU A 41 -10.78 -14.01 13.73
CA GLU A 41 -10.40 -13.72 15.13
C GLU A 41 -10.46 -14.97 16.05
N PRO A 42 -11.39 -15.95 15.98
CA PRO A 42 -12.65 -16.06 15.23
C PRO A 42 -13.78 -15.27 15.89
N GLN A 43 -14.57 -14.57 15.06
CA GLN A 43 -15.71 -13.80 15.58
C GLN A 43 -16.95 -14.68 15.77
N ILE A 44 -17.56 -14.62 16.95
CA ILE A 44 -18.81 -15.30 17.28
C ILE A 44 -19.73 -14.31 18.00
N ASN A 45 -20.66 -13.70 17.27
CA ASN A 45 -21.49 -12.60 17.78
C ASN A 45 -22.36 -12.96 18.97
N ASP A 46 -22.75 -14.25 19.10
CA ASP A 46 -23.69 -14.73 20.11
C ASP A 46 -23.04 -15.17 21.43
N THR A 47 -21.70 -14.95 21.55
CA THR A 47 -20.97 -15.23 22.80
C THR A 47 -20.64 -13.94 23.55
N PRO A 48 -20.51 -13.99 24.92
CA PRO A 48 -20.22 -12.77 25.71
C PRO A 48 -18.94 -12.04 25.29
N ASN A 49 -17.86 -12.77 25.02
CA ASN A 49 -16.54 -12.25 24.61
C ASN A 49 -16.36 -12.19 23.08
N LYS A 50 -17.46 -12.40 22.31
CA LYS A 50 -17.49 -12.31 20.83
C LYS A 50 -16.53 -13.27 20.11
N THR A 51 -16.05 -14.30 20.78
CA THR A 51 -15.15 -15.33 20.25
C THR A 51 -15.45 -16.69 20.88
N MET A 52 -14.63 -17.71 20.63
CA MET A 52 -14.72 -19.00 21.31
C MET A 52 -14.58 -18.85 22.83
N PRO A 53 -15.16 -19.76 23.64
CA PRO A 53 -14.90 -19.80 25.07
C PRO A 53 -13.41 -19.83 25.40
N GLU A 54 -12.99 -19.08 26.41
CA GLU A 54 -11.58 -18.94 26.79
C GLU A 54 -10.91 -20.28 27.17
N ASP A 55 -11.66 -21.18 27.74
CA ASP A 55 -11.23 -22.52 28.14
C ASP A 55 -11.31 -23.57 27.03
N ASN A 56 -11.79 -23.18 25.82
CA ASN A 56 -11.83 -24.07 24.68
C ASN A 56 -10.41 -24.57 24.34
N LEU A 57 -10.25 -25.91 24.29
CA LEU A 57 -8.92 -26.51 24.10
C LEU A 57 -8.52 -26.58 22.64
N HIS A 58 -7.42 -25.93 22.31
CA HIS A 58 -6.64 -26.19 21.11
C HIS A 58 -5.66 -27.33 21.38
N ARG A 59 -5.75 -28.39 20.58
CA ARG A 59 -5.07 -29.67 20.86
C ARG A 59 -3.58 -29.65 20.56
N GLY A 60 -3.12 -28.65 19.79
CA GLY A 60 -1.71 -28.52 19.45
C GLY A 60 -1.20 -29.64 18.53
N GLY A 61 0.07 -29.90 18.62
CA GLY A 61 0.81 -30.92 17.87
C GLY A 61 2.04 -30.32 17.19
N GLY A 62 2.98 -31.17 16.83
CA GLY A 62 4.24 -30.70 16.25
C GLY A 62 4.99 -29.76 17.21
N LYS A 63 5.16 -28.49 16.81
CA LYS A 63 5.88 -27.47 17.61
C LYS A 63 4.97 -26.68 18.56
N LEU A 64 3.65 -26.80 18.43
CA LEU A 64 2.70 -26.04 19.23
C LEU A 64 2.12 -26.94 20.34
N PRO A 65 2.19 -26.53 21.64
CA PRO A 65 1.60 -27.28 22.72
C PRO A 65 0.07 -27.21 22.69
N ALA A 66 -0.60 -28.12 23.40
CA ALA A 66 -2.01 -27.97 23.68
C ALA A 66 -2.20 -26.83 24.69
N CYS A 67 -3.08 -25.87 24.37
CA CYS A 67 -3.38 -24.70 25.20
C CYS A 67 -4.82 -24.26 25.01
N THR A 68 -5.31 -23.41 25.92
CA THR A 68 -6.64 -22.83 25.83
C THR A 68 -6.77 -21.75 24.76
N HIS A 69 -8.00 -21.42 24.36
CA HIS A 69 -8.25 -20.33 23.41
C HIS A 69 -7.77 -18.98 23.95
N LEU A 70 -7.85 -18.73 25.25
CA LEU A 70 -7.30 -17.54 25.89
C LEU A 70 -5.83 -17.31 25.50
N GLN A 71 -5.03 -18.38 25.37
CA GLN A 71 -3.62 -18.30 24.99
C GLN A 71 -3.40 -18.19 23.49
N TYR A 72 -4.27 -18.80 22.67
CA TYR A 72 -4.13 -18.83 21.20
C TYR A 72 -4.98 -17.81 20.45
N HIS A 73 -5.89 -17.09 21.12
CA HIS A 73 -6.81 -16.16 20.48
C HIS A 73 -6.11 -15.22 19.50
N ASN A 74 -5.11 -14.48 19.97
CA ASN A 74 -4.43 -13.47 19.14
C ASN A 74 -3.63 -14.05 17.97
N VAL A 75 -3.30 -15.34 17.98
CA VAL A 75 -2.54 -15.98 16.90
C VAL A 75 -3.39 -16.94 16.05
N TYR A 76 -4.68 -17.08 16.35
CA TYR A 76 -5.57 -17.95 15.60
C TYR A 76 -5.63 -17.54 14.11
N GLY A 77 -5.94 -16.27 13.83
CA GLY A 77 -5.95 -15.73 12.47
C GLY A 77 -4.61 -15.84 11.76
N PHE A 78 -3.52 -15.58 12.48
CA PHE A 78 -2.16 -15.77 11.97
C PHE A 78 -1.89 -17.22 11.52
N LEU A 79 -2.30 -18.21 12.31
CA LEU A 79 -2.12 -19.63 11.97
C LEU A 79 -2.99 -20.04 10.76
N MET A 80 -4.22 -19.53 10.66
CA MET A 80 -5.08 -19.71 9.50
C MET A 80 -4.44 -19.16 8.23
N VAL A 81 -3.98 -17.90 8.26
CA VAL A 81 -3.35 -17.24 7.11
C VAL A 81 -2.10 -17.98 6.66
N LYS A 82 -1.28 -18.44 7.61
CA LYS A 82 -0.12 -19.26 7.30
C LYS A 82 -0.50 -20.54 6.56
N ALA A 83 -1.53 -21.25 7.05
CA ALA A 83 -2.04 -22.46 6.40
C ALA A 83 -2.60 -22.17 5.00
N SER A 84 -3.34 -21.06 4.84
CA SER A 84 -3.86 -20.61 3.55
C SER A 84 -2.73 -20.36 2.54
N ARG A 85 -1.67 -19.65 2.95
CA ARG A 85 -0.52 -19.38 2.10
C ARG A 85 0.21 -20.67 1.69
N GLU A 86 0.41 -21.58 2.64
CA GLU A 86 1.01 -22.88 2.35
C GLU A 86 0.16 -23.68 1.37
N GLY A 87 -1.19 -23.65 1.52
CA GLY A 87 -2.11 -24.31 0.60
C GLY A 87 -2.06 -23.76 -0.83
N ILE A 88 -1.95 -22.43 -0.98
CA ILE A 88 -1.77 -21.81 -2.30
C ILE A 88 -0.43 -22.25 -2.92
N LEU A 89 0.65 -22.27 -2.14
CA LEU A 89 1.97 -22.69 -2.60
C LEU A 89 2.07 -24.19 -2.92
N ASP A 90 1.28 -25.04 -2.27
CA ASP A 90 1.19 -26.46 -2.62
C ASP A 90 0.60 -26.66 -4.02
N VAL A 91 -0.27 -25.77 -4.47
CA VAL A 91 -0.95 -25.83 -5.77
C VAL A 91 -0.19 -25.04 -6.84
N ARG A 92 0.34 -23.86 -6.49
CA ARG A 92 1.02 -22.93 -7.40
C ARG A 92 2.36 -22.47 -6.81
N PRO A 93 3.36 -23.36 -6.70
CA PRO A 93 4.64 -23.05 -6.05
C PRO A 93 5.45 -21.96 -6.76
N GLU A 94 5.18 -21.73 -8.05
CA GLU A 94 5.86 -20.74 -8.89
C GLU A 94 5.31 -19.32 -8.73
N LYS A 95 4.10 -19.15 -8.19
CA LYS A 95 3.43 -17.84 -8.04
C LYS A 95 3.59 -17.23 -6.65
N ARG A 96 3.53 -15.90 -6.56
CA ARG A 96 3.45 -15.17 -5.28
C ARG A 96 2.01 -15.20 -4.78
N PRO A 97 1.70 -15.84 -3.62
CA PRO A 97 0.36 -15.81 -3.06
C PRO A 97 -0.06 -14.41 -2.65
N PHE A 98 -1.30 -14.03 -2.96
CA PHE A 98 -1.95 -12.87 -2.37
C PHE A 98 -3.05 -13.33 -1.41
N ILE A 99 -2.96 -12.87 -0.16
CA ILE A 99 -3.97 -13.13 0.88
C ILE A 99 -4.27 -11.80 1.55
N LEU A 100 -5.56 -11.52 1.76
CA LEU A 100 -6.05 -10.46 2.62
C LEU A 100 -6.60 -11.09 3.90
N THR A 101 -6.30 -10.53 5.06
CA THR A 101 -6.80 -11.06 6.34
C THR A 101 -7.29 -9.96 7.26
N ARG A 102 -8.39 -10.21 7.99
CA ARG A 102 -8.90 -9.29 9.00
C ARG A 102 -8.11 -9.42 10.31
N SER A 103 -8.01 -10.60 10.86
CA SER A 103 -7.20 -10.85 12.04
C SER A 103 -5.79 -11.24 11.66
N ASN A 104 -4.83 -10.53 12.25
CA ASN A 104 -3.41 -10.76 12.01
C ASN A 104 -2.62 -10.57 13.31
N PHE A 105 -1.35 -10.91 13.30
CA PHE A 105 -0.44 -10.75 14.42
C PHE A 105 0.95 -10.40 13.93
N LEU A 106 1.82 -9.91 14.80
CA LEU A 106 3.21 -9.60 14.48
C LEU A 106 3.90 -10.81 13.82
N GLY A 107 4.47 -10.59 12.65
CA GLY A 107 5.03 -11.66 11.80
C GLY A 107 4.09 -12.13 10.69
N GLY A 108 2.79 -11.78 10.73
CA GLY A 108 1.80 -12.16 9.72
C GLY A 108 1.96 -11.41 8.40
N GLN A 109 2.63 -10.27 8.39
CA GLN A 109 3.00 -9.53 7.17
C GLN A 109 3.79 -10.37 6.17
N ARG A 110 4.40 -11.46 6.61
CA ARG A 110 5.08 -12.45 5.74
C ARG A 110 4.11 -13.29 4.91
N TYR A 111 2.85 -13.29 5.28
CA TYR A 111 1.83 -14.19 4.74
C TYR A 111 0.67 -13.47 4.08
N ALA A 112 0.28 -12.28 4.57
CA ALA A 112 -0.89 -11.57 4.09
C ALA A 112 -0.78 -10.05 4.20
N ALA A 113 -1.59 -9.37 3.38
CA ALA A 113 -2.02 -8.00 3.60
C ALA A 113 -3.14 -7.97 4.65
N THR A 114 -3.38 -6.80 5.25
CA THR A 114 -4.40 -6.60 6.27
C THR A 114 -5.25 -5.36 5.95
N TRP A 115 -6.51 -5.35 6.39
CA TRP A 115 -7.32 -4.14 6.37
C TRP A 115 -7.87 -3.83 7.76
N THR A 116 -8.44 -2.66 7.92
CA THR A 116 -8.91 -2.17 9.23
C THR A 116 -10.23 -2.80 9.71
N GLY A 117 -10.79 -3.76 8.97
CA GLY A 117 -12.07 -4.40 9.30
C GLY A 117 -13.28 -3.58 8.82
N ASP A 118 -14.45 -3.86 9.41
CA ASP A 118 -15.77 -3.39 9.01
C ASP A 118 -16.01 -1.95 9.48
N ASN A 119 -15.44 -0.98 8.79
CA ASN A 119 -15.61 0.43 9.08
C ASN A 119 -16.98 0.95 8.60
N GLY A 120 -17.49 2.02 9.23
CA GLY A 120 -18.74 2.64 8.84
C GLY A 120 -18.55 3.76 7.79
N SER A 121 -19.58 3.95 6.96
CA SER A 121 -19.66 5.08 6.03
C SER A 121 -20.01 6.35 6.80
N CYS A 122 -19.04 6.92 7.54
CA CYS A 122 -19.18 8.16 8.29
C CYS A 122 -17.85 8.92 8.38
N TRP A 123 -17.90 10.21 8.65
CA TRP A 123 -16.73 11.10 8.71
C TRP A 123 -15.74 10.70 9.80
N ASP A 124 -16.21 10.20 10.95
CA ASP A 124 -15.33 9.77 12.03
C ASP A 124 -14.46 8.58 11.61
N HIS A 125 -15.06 7.60 10.91
CA HIS A 125 -14.31 6.44 10.40
C HIS A 125 -13.42 6.81 9.22
N LEU A 126 -13.84 7.78 8.37
CA LEU A 126 -12.95 8.33 7.34
C LEU A 126 -11.69 8.92 7.97
N LYS A 127 -11.83 9.79 8.96
CA LYS A 127 -10.69 10.41 9.66
C LYS A 127 -9.85 9.38 10.41
N MET A 128 -10.48 8.48 11.15
CA MET A 128 -9.82 7.41 11.90
C MET A 128 -9.01 6.46 11.01
N SER A 129 -9.38 6.31 9.74
CA SER A 129 -8.70 5.41 8.81
C SER A 129 -7.23 5.77 8.56
N VAL A 130 -6.85 7.05 8.70
CA VAL A 130 -5.45 7.50 8.60
C VAL A 130 -4.62 6.98 9.78
N PRO A 131 -4.91 7.35 11.06
CA PRO A 131 -4.11 6.88 12.20
C PRO A 131 -4.15 5.36 12.36
N MET A 132 -5.26 4.68 12.02
CA MET A 132 -5.31 3.21 12.04
C MET A 132 -4.33 2.58 11.04
N SER A 133 -4.29 3.08 9.79
CA SER A 133 -3.35 2.59 8.77
C SER A 133 -1.90 2.89 9.14
N LEU A 134 -1.62 4.06 9.72
CA LEU A 134 -0.31 4.41 10.24
C LEU A 134 0.12 3.47 11.38
N THR A 135 -0.78 3.20 12.32
CA THR A 135 -0.51 2.31 13.46
C THR A 135 -0.28 0.86 13.02
N LEU A 136 -1.03 0.36 12.03
CA LEU A 136 -0.79 -0.94 11.42
C LEU A 136 0.61 -1.00 10.79
N GLY A 137 1.00 0.03 10.04
CA GLY A 137 2.34 0.13 9.46
C GLY A 137 3.45 0.09 10.53
N LEU A 138 3.31 0.87 11.61
CA LEU A 138 4.22 0.88 12.76
C LEU A 138 4.25 -0.44 13.52
N SER A 139 3.15 -1.19 13.49
CA SER A 139 3.05 -2.52 14.10
C SER A 139 3.55 -3.65 13.19
N GLY A 140 4.23 -3.32 12.09
CA GLY A 140 4.81 -4.28 11.15
C GLY A 140 3.82 -4.85 10.14
N GLN A 141 2.68 -4.17 9.89
CA GLN A 141 1.70 -4.51 8.85
C GLN A 141 1.70 -3.44 7.74
N PRO A 142 2.79 -3.32 6.95
CA PRO A 142 2.98 -2.20 6.02
C PRO A 142 2.03 -2.23 4.83
N PHE A 143 1.50 -3.42 4.47
CA PHE A 143 0.54 -3.57 3.39
C PHE A 143 -0.88 -3.60 3.95
N SER A 144 -1.39 -2.43 4.30
CA SER A 144 -2.69 -2.25 4.96
C SER A 144 -3.45 -1.05 4.40
N GLY A 145 -4.74 -0.96 4.73
CA GLY A 145 -5.64 0.14 4.39
C GLY A 145 -7.04 -0.09 4.91
N ALA A 146 -7.90 0.92 4.78
CA ALA A 146 -9.30 0.87 5.15
C ALA A 146 -10.19 0.67 3.92
N ASP A 147 -11.40 0.15 4.12
CA ASP A 147 -12.41 0.12 3.05
C ASP A 147 -12.83 1.55 2.69
N ILE A 148 -12.53 1.95 1.45
CA ILE A 148 -12.80 3.30 0.94
C ILE A 148 -14.31 3.49 0.80
N GLY A 149 -14.83 4.55 1.41
CA GLY A 149 -16.25 4.84 1.46
C GLY A 149 -17.00 4.15 2.61
N GLY A 150 -16.31 3.30 3.40
CA GLY A 150 -16.89 2.54 4.50
C GLY A 150 -17.62 1.28 4.06
N PHE A 151 -17.53 0.22 4.88
CA PHE A 151 -18.19 -1.07 4.66
C PHE A 151 -19.65 -1.04 5.10
N LEU A 152 -19.92 -0.60 6.34
CA LEU A 152 -21.27 -0.50 6.91
C LEU A 152 -21.92 0.82 6.54
N PHE A 153 -23.25 0.83 6.43
CA PHE A 153 -24.07 1.99 6.12
C PHE A 153 -23.88 2.52 4.69
N ASN A 154 -24.59 3.61 4.39
CA ASN A 154 -24.58 4.23 3.07
C ASN A 154 -23.70 5.46 3.06
N ALA A 155 -22.69 5.47 2.19
CA ALA A 155 -21.90 6.67 1.94
C ALA A 155 -22.72 7.64 1.06
N ASP A 156 -22.60 8.94 1.31
CA ASP A 156 -22.96 9.97 0.36
C ASP A 156 -21.81 10.30 -0.60
N ALA A 157 -22.09 11.14 -1.58
CA ALA A 157 -21.12 11.54 -2.61
C ALA A 157 -19.92 12.29 -2.02
N ASP A 158 -20.15 13.16 -1.04
CA ASP A 158 -19.06 13.95 -0.44
C ASP A 158 -18.14 13.09 0.44
N LEU A 159 -18.69 12.17 1.20
CA LEU A 159 -17.92 11.23 2.00
C LEU A 159 -17.05 10.33 1.11
N PHE A 160 -17.68 9.71 0.06
CA PHE A 160 -16.95 8.81 -0.81
C PHE A 160 -15.87 9.55 -1.61
N GLY A 161 -16.22 10.74 -2.17
CA GLY A 161 -15.27 11.56 -2.92
C GLY A 161 -14.05 11.96 -2.09
N ASN A 162 -14.25 12.42 -0.85
CA ASN A 162 -13.16 12.72 0.07
C ASN A 162 -12.32 11.47 0.40
N TRP A 163 -12.98 10.31 0.60
CA TRP A 163 -12.26 9.10 0.98
C TRP A 163 -11.40 8.55 -0.16
N ILE A 164 -11.94 8.48 -1.40
CA ILE A 164 -11.16 8.01 -2.56
C ILE A 164 -9.99 8.95 -2.89
N GLY A 165 -10.17 10.27 -2.71
CA GLY A 165 -9.16 11.28 -3.02
C GLY A 165 -7.83 11.10 -2.26
N PHE A 166 -7.86 10.56 -1.04
CA PHE A 166 -6.65 10.19 -0.30
C PHE A 166 -6.48 8.69 -0.11
N GLY A 167 -7.57 7.91 -0.08
CA GLY A 167 -7.52 6.45 0.05
C GLY A 167 -6.81 5.74 -1.10
N ALA A 168 -6.73 6.39 -2.27
CA ALA A 168 -5.88 5.93 -3.37
C ALA A 168 -4.39 5.85 -3.00
N PHE A 169 -3.95 6.51 -1.93
CA PHE A 169 -2.57 6.43 -1.41
C PHE A 169 -2.39 5.38 -0.31
N TYR A 170 -3.44 4.68 0.11
CA TYR A 170 -3.25 3.52 0.99
C TYR A 170 -2.39 2.46 0.30
N PRO A 171 -1.49 1.78 1.03
CA PRO A 171 -0.79 0.61 0.50
C PRO A 171 -1.77 -0.41 -0.07
N PHE A 172 -2.78 -0.83 0.70
CA PHE A 172 -3.92 -1.62 0.24
C PHE A 172 -5.13 -0.69 0.06
N ALA A 173 -5.61 -0.53 -1.18
CA ALA A 173 -6.75 0.33 -1.52
C ALA A 173 -7.89 -0.52 -2.10
N ARG A 174 -9.07 -0.45 -1.48
CA ARG A 174 -10.26 -1.21 -1.87
C ARG A 174 -11.52 -0.41 -1.56
N GLY A 175 -12.47 -0.34 -2.51
CA GLY A 175 -13.87 -0.06 -2.23
C GLY A 175 -14.58 -1.36 -1.85
N HIS A 176 -15.36 -1.36 -0.76
CA HIS A 176 -16.08 -2.53 -0.29
C HIS A 176 -17.38 -2.13 0.42
N ALA A 177 -18.44 -2.94 0.30
CA ALA A 177 -19.75 -2.64 0.84
C ALA A 177 -20.40 -3.87 1.47
N CYS A 178 -21.09 -3.68 2.57
CA CYS A 178 -21.94 -4.69 3.18
C CYS A 178 -23.18 -4.93 2.31
N ALA A 179 -23.66 -6.16 2.27
CA ALA A 179 -24.91 -6.49 1.59
C ALA A 179 -26.07 -5.63 2.15
N GLY A 180 -26.86 -5.05 1.25
CA GLY A 180 -27.97 -4.17 1.60
C GLY A 180 -27.60 -2.70 1.82
N THR A 181 -26.34 -2.32 1.61
CA THR A 181 -25.88 -0.92 1.55
C THR A 181 -25.64 -0.48 0.10
N ASN A 182 -25.41 0.82 -0.13
CA ASN A 182 -25.09 1.28 -1.48
C ASN A 182 -23.72 0.76 -1.94
N ASN A 183 -23.64 0.48 -3.22
CA ASN A 183 -22.42 0.07 -3.89
C ASN A 183 -21.33 1.14 -3.77
N LYS A 184 -20.05 0.73 -3.97
CA LYS A 184 -18.89 1.61 -3.85
C LYS A 184 -18.13 1.79 -5.17
N GLU A 185 -18.75 1.43 -6.30
CA GLU A 185 -18.23 1.79 -7.61
C GLU A 185 -18.37 3.31 -7.83
N PRO A 186 -17.35 3.98 -8.35
CA PRO A 186 -17.29 5.44 -8.44
C PRO A 186 -18.50 6.09 -9.13
N TRP A 187 -19.07 5.46 -10.15
CA TRP A 187 -20.21 5.96 -10.92
C TRP A 187 -21.55 5.99 -10.15
N VAL A 188 -21.66 5.25 -9.05
CA VAL A 188 -22.86 5.23 -8.21
C VAL A 188 -23.11 6.57 -7.53
N PHE A 189 -22.07 7.36 -7.31
CA PHE A 189 -22.09 8.65 -6.60
C PHE A 189 -22.25 9.86 -7.53
N GLY A 190 -22.47 9.61 -8.84
CA GLY A 190 -22.66 10.65 -9.86
C GLY A 190 -21.35 11.17 -10.47
N GLN A 191 -21.48 11.87 -11.60
CA GLN A 191 -20.37 12.23 -12.49
C GLN A 191 -19.21 12.93 -11.79
N LYS A 192 -19.47 13.87 -10.87
CA LYS A 192 -18.40 14.60 -10.17
C LYS A 192 -17.50 13.69 -9.34
N VAL A 193 -18.09 12.68 -8.69
CA VAL A 193 -17.33 11.72 -7.87
C VAL A 193 -16.66 10.68 -8.74
N GLU A 194 -17.26 10.29 -9.86
CA GLU A 194 -16.62 9.44 -10.86
C GLU A 194 -15.37 10.10 -11.44
N ASP A 195 -15.45 11.38 -11.82
CA ASP A 195 -14.30 12.14 -12.34
C ASP A 195 -13.19 12.28 -11.28
N ALA A 196 -13.57 12.62 -10.05
CA ALA A 196 -12.62 12.68 -8.93
C ALA A 196 -11.96 11.33 -8.64
N SER A 197 -12.72 10.23 -8.73
CA SER A 197 -12.20 8.88 -8.54
C SER A 197 -11.23 8.49 -9.65
N ARG A 198 -11.52 8.89 -10.90
CA ARG A 198 -10.60 8.70 -12.03
C ARG A 198 -9.26 9.38 -11.77
N ILE A 199 -9.27 10.65 -11.37
CA ILE A 199 -8.07 11.40 -11.00
C ILE A 199 -7.28 10.67 -9.89
N ALA A 200 -7.96 10.26 -8.82
CA ALA A 200 -7.32 9.56 -7.69
C ALA A 200 -6.66 8.24 -8.11
N LEU A 201 -7.35 7.44 -8.95
CA LEU A 201 -6.84 6.17 -9.44
C LEU A 201 -5.70 6.36 -10.45
N GLU A 202 -5.79 7.34 -11.34
CA GLU A 202 -4.70 7.68 -12.28
C GLU A 202 -3.43 8.08 -11.54
N ARG A 203 -3.54 8.90 -10.48
CA ARG A 203 -2.42 9.26 -9.58
C ARG A 203 -1.80 8.02 -8.96
N ARG A 204 -2.64 7.09 -8.45
CA ARG A 204 -2.16 5.82 -7.89
C ARG A 204 -1.41 4.99 -8.93
N TYR A 205 -1.97 4.86 -10.14
CA TYR A 205 -1.36 4.05 -11.20
C TYR A 205 -0.02 4.62 -11.67
N MET A 206 0.08 5.93 -11.78
CA MET A 206 1.37 6.59 -12.05
C MET A 206 2.41 6.34 -10.95
N LEU A 207 1.97 6.24 -9.69
CA LEU A 207 2.85 6.00 -8.53
C LEU A 207 3.14 4.51 -8.28
N LEU A 208 2.61 3.55 -9.06
CA LEU A 208 2.87 2.12 -8.86
C LEU A 208 4.37 1.77 -8.80
N PRO A 209 5.27 2.34 -9.63
CA PRO A 209 6.71 2.08 -9.51
C PRO A 209 7.28 2.52 -8.16
N TYR A 210 6.79 3.63 -7.62
CA TYR A 210 7.18 4.10 -6.30
C TYR A 210 6.63 3.20 -5.18
N PHE A 211 5.34 2.85 -5.22
CA PHE A 211 4.74 1.90 -4.28
C PHE A 211 5.47 0.54 -4.29
N TYR A 212 5.81 0.03 -5.47
CA TYR A 212 6.53 -1.24 -5.59
C TYR A 212 7.94 -1.17 -5.00
N THR A 213 8.61 -0.04 -5.15
CA THR A 213 9.90 0.24 -4.50
C THR A 213 9.76 0.29 -2.99
N LEU A 214 8.71 0.93 -2.45
CA LEU A 214 8.43 0.98 -1.02
C LEU A 214 8.04 -0.39 -0.44
N LEU A 215 7.33 -1.23 -1.22
CA LEU A 215 7.06 -2.63 -0.83
C LEU A 215 8.35 -3.45 -0.73
N HIS A 216 9.28 -3.25 -1.65
CA HIS A 216 10.61 -3.86 -1.56
C HIS A 216 11.35 -3.37 -0.32
N GLU A 217 11.35 -2.06 -0.04
CA GLU A 217 11.94 -1.48 1.17
C GLU A 217 11.32 -2.10 2.43
N ALA A 218 9.99 -2.15 2.53
CA ALA A 218 9.29 -2.78 3.65
C ALA A 218 9.67 -4.25 3.85
N SER A 219 9.88 -4.99 2.74
CA SER A 219 10.27 -6.41 2.80
C SER A 219 11.72 -6.63 3.23
N THR A 220 12.59 -5.63 3.10
CA THR A 220 14.04 -5.75 3.39
C THR A 220 14.44 -5.16 4.72
N ASN A 221 13.87 -4.03 5.13
CA ASN A 221 14.24 -3.32 6.36
C ASN A 221 13.06 -3.04 7.31
N GLY A 222 11.82 -3.41 6.93
CA GLY A 222 10.64 -3.27 7.76
C GLY A 222 10.03 -1.85 7.80
N MET A 223 10.54 -0.90 6.99
CA MET A 223 9.98 0.45 6.97
C MET A 223 8.54 0.45 6.45
N PRO A 224 7.59 1.11 7.13
CA PRO A 224 6.22 1.20 6.66
C PRO A 224 6.13 2.01 5.36
N ILE A 225 5.15 1.67 4.52
CA ILE A 225 4.90 2.38 3.25
C ILE A 225 4.23 3.72 3.54
N MET A 226 3.14 3.69 4.31
CA MET A 226 2.47 4.88 4.85
C MET A 226 3.10 5.23 6.19
N ARG A 227 3.64 6.44 6.33
CA ARG A 227 4.45 6.86 7.48
C ARG A 227 3.86 8.08 8.18
N PRO A 228 3.88 8.14 9.52
CA PRO A 228 3.57 9.38 10.23
C PRO A 228 4.51 10.51 9.81
N VAL A 229 4.01 11.75 9.81
CA VAL A 229 4.82 12.91 9.40
C VAL A 229 6.07 13.13 10.25
N PHE A 230 6.08 12.67 11.52
CA PHE A 230 7.25 12.75 12.39
C PHE A 230 8.45 11.90 11.93
N PHE A 231 8.28 10.99 10.95
CA PHE A 231 9.40 10.28 10.33
C PHE A 231 10.33 11.23 9.56
N SER A 232 9.81 12.39 9.10
CA SER A 232 10.64 13.40 8.43
C SER A 232 11.58 14.15 9.37
N ASP A 233 11.15 14.37 10.64
CA ASP A 233 11.93 14.94 11.72
C ASP A 233 11.45 14.40 13.08
N PRO A 234 12.03 13.29 13.57
CA PRO A 234 11.63 12.69 14.85
C PRO A 234 11.87 13.56 16.09
N LYS A 235 12.66 14.65 15.95
CA LYS A 235 12.96 15.58 17.03
C LYS A 235 11.91 16.70 17.14
N ASP A 236 11.16 16.96 16.09
CA ASP A 236 10.06 17.94 16.12
C ASP A 236 8.83 17.35 16.82
N LEU A 237 8.65 17.72 18.08
CA LEU A 237 7.56 17.20 18.91
C LEU A 237 6.17 17.63 18.41
N SER A 238 6.07 18.71 17.64
CA SER A 238 4.79 19.19 17.09
C SER A 238 4.19 18.23 16.06
N LEU A 239 5.03 17.39 15.44
CA LEU A 239 4.60 16.41 14.43
C LEU A 239 4.05 15.11 15.03
N ARG A 240 4.25 14.87 16.34
CA ARG A 240 3.90 13.56 16.95
C ARG A 240 2.42 13.29 17.07
N ALA A 241 1.63 14.36 17.20
CA ALA A 241 0.18 14.28 17.33
C ALA A 241 -0.55 14.47 16.00
N GLU A 242 0.17 14.51 14.88
CA GLU A 242 -0.46 14.67 13.56
C GLU A 242 -1.08 13.34 13.09
N GLU A 243 -2.38 13.34 12.85
CA GLU A 243 -3.16 12.17 12.49
C GLU A 243 -3.94 12.34 11.17
N GLU A 244 -3.90 13.52 10.55
CA GLU A 244 -4.65 13.80 9.31
C GLU A 244 -3.72 13.73 8.07
N ALA A 245 -2.51 14.34 8.16
CA ALA A 245 -1.52 14.27 7.10
C ALA A 245 -0.55 13.09 7.31
N PHE A 246 -0.04 12.55 6.23
CA PHE A 246 0.89 11.42 6.27
C PHE A 246 1.90 11.44 5.12
N LEU A 247 2.95 10.66 5.26
CA LEU A 247 3.93 10.42 4.21
C LEU A 247 3.64 9.08 3.51
N VAL A 248 3.93 9.03 2.21
CA VAL A 248 4.12 7.79 1.45
C VAL A 248 5.61 7.68 1.14
N GLY A 249 6.28 6.71 1.79
CA GLY A 249 7.74 6.71 1.90
C GLY A 249 8.23 7.96 2.63
N ASP A 250 9.49 8.36 2.39
CA ASP A 250 10.07 9.58 2.98
C ASP A 250 9.80 10.85 2.14
N ASN A 251 9.36 10.67 0.89
CA ASN A 251 9.52 11.69 -0.13
C ASN A 251 8.21 12.31 -0.62
N LEU A 252 7.06 11.72 -0.28
CA LEU A 252 5.75 12.19 -0.73
C LEU A 252 4.85 12.46 0.46
N LEU A 253 4.51 13.73 0.70
CA LEU A 253 3.58 14.19 1.73
C LEU A 253 2.17 14.27 1.13
N ILE A 254 1.21 13.65 1.81
CA ILE A 254 -0.20 13.62 1.46
C ILE A 254 -0.99 14.40 2.52
N ILE A 255 -1.78 15.37 2.08
CA ILE A 255 -2.65 16.18 2.92
C ILE A 255 -4.08 15.97 2.41
N PRO A 256 -4.90 15.12 3.07
CA PRO A 256 -6.29 14.90 2.69
C PRO A 256 -7.10 16.19 2.62
N ALA A 257 -8.09 16.24 1.75
CA ALA A 257 -8.92 17.44 1.55
C ALA A 257 -9.71 17.84 2.81
N PHE A 258 -9.99 16.89 3.71
CA PHE A 258 -10.66 17.15 4.99
C PHE A 258 -9.72 17.68 6.09
N ALA A 259 -8.40 17.61 5.89
CA ALA A 259 -7.43 18.00 6.91
C ALA A 259 -7.52 19.49 7.24
N ASN A 260 -7.55 19.79 8.54
CA ASN A 260 -7.72 21.15 9.05
C ASN A 260 -6.47 21.62 9.78
N GLN A 261 -5.63 22.42 9.11
CA GLN A 261 -4.39 22.96 9.65
C GLN A 261 -3.43 21.87 10.20
N PRO A 262 -3.12 20.81 9.41
CA PRO A 262 -2.26 19.75 9.89
C PRO A 262 -0.85 20.25 10.21
N ALA A 263 -0.20 19.62 11.18
CA ALA A 263 1.20 19.88 11.48
C ALA A 263 2.08 19.32 10.34
N LEU A 264 2.76 20.19 9.62
CA LEU A 264 3.56 19.82 8.47
C LEU A 264 5.06 19.85 8.77
N PRO A 265 5.84 18.92 8.22
CA PRO A 265 7.28 18.91 8.42
C PRO A 265 7.96 20.12 7.77
N LYS A 266 9.01 20.62 8.43
CA LYS A 266 9.85 21.72 7.95
C LYS A 266 10.71 21.29 6.76
N GLY A 267 11.34 22.25 6.09
CA GLY A 267 12.21 22.05 4.93
C GLY A 267 11.49 22.32 3.61
N ILE A 268 12.11 21.88 2.52
CA ILE A 268 11.57 22.08 1.18
C ILE A 268 10.52 21.02 0.90
N TRP A 269 9.29 21.46 0.65
CA TRP A 269 8.18 20.66 0.18
C TRP A 269 7.45 21.40 -0.94
N LYS A 270 7.60 20.91 -2.17
CA LYS A 270 6.99 21.55 -3.35
C LYS A 270 5.70 20.84 -3.73
N GLU A 271 4.70 21.63 -4.11
CA GLU A 271 3.42 21.07 -4.60
C GLU A 271 3.66 20.22 -5.85
N LEU A 272 2.95 19.12 -5.92
CA LEU A 272 3.08 18.13 -6.98
C LEU A 272 1.72 17.88 -7.62
N SER A 273 1.66 18.02 -8.94
CA SER A 273 0.56 17.57 -9.79
C SER A 273 1.04 16.38 -10.63
N LEU A 274 0.26 15.32 -10.69
CA LEU A 274 0.55 14.14 -11.52
C LEU A 274 -0.34 14.07 -12.74
N VAL A 275 -1.61 14.44 -12.62
CA VAL A 275 -2.61 14.39 -13.68
C VAL A 275 -3.35 15.71 -13.77
N GLU A 276 -3.92 15.99 -14.95
CA GLU A 276 -4.68 17.20 -15.18
C GLU A 276 -5.88 17.30 -14.21
N GLY A 277 -6.07 18.47 -13.63
CA GLY A 277 -7.19 18.74 -12.73
C GLY A 277 -7.00 18.32 -11.27
N ASP A 278 -5.95 17.57 -10.93
CA ASP A 278 -5.76 17.01 -9.58
C ASP A 278 -5.56 18.06 -8.49
N GLN A 279 -5.09 19.27 -8.83
CA GLN A 279 -4.91 20.37 -7.90
C GLN A 279 -6.18 21.20 -7.65
N ASN A 280 -7.16 21.12 -8.56
CA ASN A 280 -8.37 21.93 -8.55
C ASN A 280 -9.61 21.16 -8.08
N ASP A 281 -9.55 19.84 -8.03
CA ASP A 281 -10.67 19.02 -7.57
C ASP A 281 -10.74 19.03 -6.04
N LYS A 282 -11.94 19.34 -5.50
CA LYS A 282 -12.17 19.51 -4.06
C LYS A 282 -11.98 18.25 -3.23
N TYR A 283 -12.03 17.08 -3.86
CA TYR A 283 -11.91 15.79 -3.19
C TYR A 283 -10.47 15.28 -3.12
N GLN A 284 -9.58 15.82 -3.96
CA GLN A 284 -8.21 15.33 -4.02
C GLN A 284 -7.38 15.76 -2.82
N ALA A 285 -6.62 14.82 -2.29
CA ALA A 285 -5.55 15.17 -1.36
C ALA A 285 -4.48 16.02 -2.06
N LYS A 286 -3.96 17.02 -1.37
CA LYS A 286 -2.76 17.75 -1.84
C LYS A 286 -1.55 16.87 -1.70
N MET A 287 -0.68 16.89 -2.71
CA MET A 287 0.60 16.17 -2.72
C MET A 287 1.74 17.15 -2.69
N LYS A 288 2.77 16.84 -1.89
CA LYS A 288 4.04 17.57 -1.92
C LYS A 288 5.22 16.62 -1.99
N ILE A 289 6.17 16.94 -2.87
CA ILE A 289 7.44 16.22 -2.98
C ILE A 289 8.50 16.89 -2.11
N ARG A 290 9.27 16.08 -1.38
CA ARG A 290 10.36 16.55 -0.52
C ARG A 290 11.54 17.07 -1.34
N GLY A 291 12.19 18.15 -0.86
CA GLY A 291 13.50 18.58 -1.36
C GLY A 291 14.57 17.51 -1.12
N GLY A 292 15.36 17.23 -2.12
CA GLY A 292 16.33 16.13 -2.12
C GLY A 292 15.78 14.79 -2.64
N ALA A 293 14.56 14.76 -3.15
CA ALA A 293 13.91 13.51 -3.59
C ALA A 293 13.88 13.33 -5.10
N ILE A 294 14.03 12.07 -5.53
CA ILE A 294 13.68 11.57 -6.88
C ILE A 294 12.65 10.46 -6.71
N ILE A 295 11.46 10.65 -7.28
CA ILE A 295 10.36 9.69 -7.23
C ILE A 295 10.15 9.08 -8.62
N PRO A 296 10.30 7.73 -8.78
CA PRO A 296 9.97 7.07 -10.04
C PRO A 296 8.46 6.98 -10.23
N THR A 297 7.98 7.32 -11.42
CA THR A 297 6.59 7.18 -11.83
C THR A 297 6.50 6.50 -13.19
N GLY A 298 5.34 5.89 -13.45
CA GLY A 298 5.00 5.32 -14.74
C GLY A 298 3.94 6.13 -15.49
N LYS A 299 3.49 5.61 -16.61
CA LYS A 299 2.29 6.09 -17.29
C LYS A 299 1.03 5.51 -16.66
N ILE A 300 -0.12 6.08 -16.97
CA ILE A 300 -1.42 5.51 -16.66
C ILE A 300 -1.61 4.25 -17.51
N ILE A 301 -1.97 3.14 -16.87
CA ILE A 301 -2.20 1.84 -17.48
C ILE A 301 -3.57 1.31 -17.05
N GLN A 302 -4.18 0.44 -17.87
CA GLN A 302 -5.47 -0.19 -17.56
C GLN A 302 -5.31 -1.46 -16.73
N ASN A 303 -4.17 -2.11 -16.82
CA ASN A 303 -3.84 -3.31 -16.07
C ASN A 303 -2.31 -3.46 -15.91
N THR A 304 -1.88 -4.26 -14.93
CA THR A 304 -0.47 -4.41 -14.58
C THR A 304 0.36 -5.27 -15.55
N THR A 305 -0.25 -5.82 -16.60
CA THR A 305 0.48 -6.50 -17.68
C THR A 305 1.01 -5.53 -18.74
N GLU A 306 0.51 -4.30 -18.74
CA GLU A 306 1.02 -3.24 -19.60
C GLU A 306 2.37 -2.72 -19.08
N ASN A 307 3.24 -2.29 -19.99
CA ASN A 307 4.51 -1.68 -19.60
C ASN A 307 4.30 -0.24 -19.10
N SER A 308 4.19 -0.08 -17.78
CA SER A 308 4.01 1.23 -17.15
C SER A 308 5.25 2.12 -17.20
N LEU A 309 6.44 1.54 -17.46
CA LEU A 309 7.74 2.24 -17.42
C LEU A 309 8.25 2.64 -18.80
N ASP A 310 7.41 2.70 -19.78
CA ASP A 310 7.75 3.19 -21.14
C ASP A 310 6.88 4.42 -21.48
N PRO A 311 7.44 5.62 -21.26
CA PRO A 311 8.73 5.93 -20.66
C PRO A 311 8.72 5.90 -19.12
N LEU A 312 9.86 5.52 -18.51
CA LEU A 312 10.12 5.80 -17.10
C LEU A 312 10.15 7.32 -16.89
N THR A 313 9.42 7.81 -15.90
CA THR A 313 9.45 9.23 -15.53
C THR A 313 10.02 9.39 -14.12
N LEU A 314 10.98 10.29 -13.94
CA LEU A 314 11.56 10.65 -12.65
C LEU A 314 11.11 12.06 -12.26
N LEU A 315 10.39 12.17 -11.15
CA LEU A 315 10.06 13.47 -10.54
C LEU A 315 11.19 13.87 -9.62
N VAL A 316 11.77 15.04 -9.83
CA VAL A 316 12.96 15.51 -9.11
C VAL A 316 12.64 16.81 -8.39
N CYS A 317 12.88 16.85 -7.08
CA CYS A 317 12.86 18.06 -6.28
C CYS A 317 14.22 18.22 -5.61
N LEU A 318 14.94 19.28 -5.93
CA LEU A 318 16.27 19.53 -5.36
C LEU A 318 16.18 20.04 -3.93
N ASP A 319 17.16 19.69 -3.11
CA ASP A 319 17.38 20.26 -1.78
C ASP A 319 18.05 21.63 -1.84
N GLU A 320 18.38 22.21 -0.67
CA GLU A 320 19.08 23.51 -0.55
C GLU A 320 20.48 23.48 -1.16
N GLN A 321 21.11 22.31 -1.24
CA GLN A 321 22.42 22.11 -1.85
C GLN A 321 22.35 21.80 -3.36
N GLY A 322 21.16 21.83 -3.94
CA GLY A 322 20.94 21.53 -5.35
C GLY A 322 21.09 20.04 -5.69
N LYS A 323 20.82 19.14 -4.73
CA LYS A 323 20.93 17.70 -4.91
C LYS A 323 19.60 16.99 -4.73
N ALA A 324 19.45 15.82 -5.35
CA ALA A 324 18.37 14.89 -5.06
C ALA A 324 18.83 13.44 -5.30
N PHE A 325 18.18 12.52 -4.59
CA PHE A 325 18.46 11.09 -4.63
C PHE A 325 17.16 10.29 -4.69
N GLY A 326 17.18 9.13 -5.36
CA GLY A 326 16.05 8.21 -5.39
C GLY A 326 16.44 6.81 -5.83
N ASN A 327 15.56 5.87 -5.54
CA ASN A 327 15.71 4.47 -5.91
C ASN A 327 14.48 3.98 -6.67
N MET A 328 14.65 2.96 -7.51
CA MET A 328 13.56 2.20 -8.10
C MET A 328 13.90 0.71 -8.06
N TYR A 329 13.02 -0.08 -7.46
CA TYR A 329 13.05 -1.53 -7.54
C TYR A 329 12.09 -2.04 -8.59
N TRP A 330 12.51 -3.04 -9.36
CA TRP A 330 11.68 -3.69 -10.35
C TRP A 330 12.08 -5.15 -10.56
N ASP A 331 11.11 -6.03 -10.79
CA ASP A 331 11.31 -7.43 -11.15
C ASP A 331 10.20 -7.91 -12.10
N ALA A 332 10.02 -9.20 -12.25
CA ALA A 332 9.02 -9.78 -13.14
C ALA A 332 7.55 -9.57 -12.69
N GLY A 333 7.31 -8.96 -11.52
CA GLY A 333 5.96 -8.75 -10.96
C GLY A 333 5.38 -9.98 -10.26
N ASP A 334 5.75 -11.19 -10.66
CA ASP A 334 5.32 -12.45 -10.06
C ASP A 334 6.50 -13.45 -9.98
N GLY A 335 6.27 -14.60 -9.35
CA GLY A 335 7.27 -15.64 -9.19
C GLY A 335 8.40 -15.31 -8.22
N TRP A 336 9.45 -16.12 -8.21
CA TRP A 336 10.52 -16.10 -7.22
C TRP A 336 11.92 -15.85 -7.80
N SER A 337 12.01 -15.50 -9.08
CA SER A 337 13.28 -15.27 -9.78
C SER A 337 14.12 -14.18 -9.12
N TYR A 338 13.48 -13.19 -8.51
CA TYR A 338 14.15 -12.13 -7.76
C TYR A 338 15.05 -12.65 -6.63
N LYS A 339 14.72 -13.78 -5.99
CA LYS A 339 15.55 -14.43 -4.96
C LYS A 339 16.88 -14.96 -5.52
N LYS A 340 16.97 -15.12 -6.83
CA LYS A 340 18.19 -15.54 -7.55
C LYS A 340 18.90 -14.37 -8.24
N GLY A 341 18.54 -13.13 -7.86
CA GLY A 341 19.12 -11.91 -8.40
C GLY A 341 18.46 -11.37 -9.66
N ASP A 342 17.32 -11.96 -10.10
CA ASP A 342 16.55 -11.50 -11.25
C ASP A 342 15.61 -10.36 -10.84
N TYR A 343 16.21 -9.23 -10.50
CA TYR A 343 15.58 -7.95 -10.21
C TYR A 343 16.49 -6.81 -10.67
N SER A 344 15.99 -5.60 -10.75
CA SER A 344 16.75 -4.37 -10.92
C SER A 344 16.49 -3.44 -9.74
N LEU A 345 17.56 -3.01 -9.06
CA LEU A 345 17.54 -1.89 -8.12
C LEU A 345 18.40 -0.78 -8.70
N LEU A 346 17.73 0.29 -9.12
CA LEU A 346 18.33 1.46 -9.77
C LEU A 346 18.47 2.58 -8.74
N GLN A 347 19.60 3.30 -8.76
CA GLN A 347 19.86 4.47 -7.92
C GLN A 347 20.12 5.69 -8.81
N PHE A 348 19.36 6.75 -8.55
CA PHE A 348 19.41 8.00 -9.30
C PHE A 348 19.95 9.11 -8.43
N VAL A 349 20.74 10.00 -9.05
CA VAL A 349 21.22 11.23 -8.42
C VAL A 349 20.95 12.39 -9.35
N ALA A 350 20.51 13.51 -8.79
CA ALA A 350 20.43 14.79 -9.48
C ALA A 350 21.39 15.79 -8.80
N GLU A 351 22.14 16.53 -9.57
CA GLU A 351 23.05 17.59 -9.11
C GLU A 351 22.92 18.84 -9.95
N ARG A 352 22.80 19.98 -9.27
CA ARG A 352 22.76 21.31 -9.87
C ARG A 352 24.17 21.92 -9.95
N ASN A 353 24.51 22.45 -11.14
CA ASN A 353 25.70 23.25 -11.36
C ASN A 353 25.30 24.50 -12.13
N GLY A 354 25.28 25.66 -11.46
CA GLY A 354 24.80 26.91 -12.01
C GLY A 354 23.30 26.87 -12.37
N ASP A 355 22.98 27.07 -13.63
CA ASP A 355 21.63 27.00 -14.20
C ASP A 355 21.25 25.62 -14.73
N LYS A 356 22.17 24.65 -14.67
CA LYS A 356 21.97 23.28 -15.16
C LYS A 356 21.79 22.28 -14.03
N VAL A 357 20.90 21.33 -14.24
CA VAL A 357 20.73 20.13 -13.40
C VAL A 357 21.02 18.90 -14.25
N THR A 358 21.88 18.02 -13.76
CA THR A 358 22.17 16.73 -14.39
C THR A 358 21.57 15.61 -13.56
N VAL A 359 20.76 14.74 -14.19
CA VAL A 359 20.19 13.55 -13.56
C VAL A 359 20.80 12.30 -14.16
N LYS A 360 21.32 11.40 -13.30
CA LYS A 360 22.05 10.20 -13.73
C LYS A 360 21.60 8.95 -12.98
N LEU A 361 21.66 7.81 -13.68
CA LEU A 361 21.72 6.48 -13.08
C LEU A 361 23.15 6.24 -12.55
N THR A 362 23.32 6.14 -11.24
CA THR A 362 24.65 5.98 -10.62
C THR A 362 24.96 4.54 -10.24
N LYS A 363 23.93 3.72 -10.03
CA LYS A 363 24.11 2.29 -9.68
C LYS A 363 22.94 1.47 -10.19
N LYS A 364 23.25 0.30 -10.73
CA LYS A 364 22.30 -0.76 -11.06
C LYS A 364 22.73 -2.05 -10.37
N THR A 365 21.83 -2.67 -9.62
CA THR A 365 22.06 -3.95 -8.95
C THR A 365 21.00 -4.94 -9.40
N GLY A 366 21.39 -6.22 -9.55
CA GLY A 366 20.53 -7.29 -10.05
C GLY A 366 20.68 -7.52 -11.55
N LYS A 367 20.00 -8.56 -12.06
CA LYS A 367 20.19 -9.08 -13.43
C LYS A 367 18.96 -8.87 -14.32
N TYR A 368 17.84 -8.43 -13.75
CA TYR A 368 16.60 -8.26 -14.51
C TYR A 368 16.79 -7.21 -15.61
N ASN A 369 16.62 -7.67 -16.84
CA ASN A 369 16.77 -6.79 -17.98
C ASN A 369 15.43 -6.06 -18.22
N THR A 370 15.50 -4.77 -18.11
CA THR A 370 14.40 -3.88 -18.41
C THR A 370 14.70 -3.21 -19.72
N GLU A 371 14.17 -3.74 -20.81
CA GLU A 371 14.34 -3.12 -22.13
C GLU A 371 13.95 -1.63 -22.06
N ASN A 372 14.80 -0.76 -22.64
CA ASN A 372 14.63 0.70 -22.74
C ASN A 372 14.58 1.53 -21.44
N LYS A 373 14.96 0.99 -20.27
CA LYS A 373 14.92 1.76 -19.00
C LYS A 373 16.11 2.70 -18.77
N ASP A 374 17.06 2.72 -19.69
CA ASP A 374 18.09 3.76 -19.72
C ASP A 374 17.53 5.08 -20.28
N MET A 375 16.43 5.04 -21.02
CA MET A 375 15.70 6.21 -21.50
C MET A 375 14.64 6.62 -20.48
N ALA A 376 14.65 7.89 -20.08
CA ALA A 376 13.69 8.43 -19.13
C ALA A 376 13.27 9.85 -19.47
N VAL A 377 12.13 10.23 -18.93
CA VAL A 377 11.65 11.60 -18.84
C VAL A 377 11.96 12.13 -17.45
N ILE A 378 12.66 13.23 -17.36
CA ILE A 378 12.93 13.92 -16.10
C ILE A 378 12.01 15.13 -15.99
N LYS A 379 11.34 15.25 -14.84
CA LYS A 379 10.52 16.41 -14.49
C LYS A 379 11.06 17.03 -13.21
N ILE A 380 11.70 18.19 -13.32
CA ILE A 380 12.19 18.95 -12.16
C ILE A 380 11.09 19.88 -11.69
N ILE A 381 10.70 19.71 -10.41
CA ILE A 381 9.68 20.51 -9.75
C ILE A 381 10.32 21.76 -9.18
N THR A 382 9.94 22.93 -9.68
CA THR A 382 10.45 24.24 -9.24
C THR A 382 9.30 25.15 -8.78
N ASP A 383 9.61 26.28 -8.15
CA ASP A 383 8.60 27.28 -7.77
C ASP A 383 7.99 27.99 -8.97
N GLN A 384 8.66 27.91 -10.13
CA GLN A 384 8.20 28.51 -11.39
C GLN A 384 7.49 27.48 -12.29
N GLY A 385 7.20 26.27 -11.78
CA GLY A 385 6.59 25.18 -12.53
C GLY A 385 7.56 24.04 -12.82
N ILE A 386 7.20 23.17 -13.76
CA ILE A 386 7.95 21.96 -14.10
C ILE A 386 8.88 22.24 -15.28
N ARG A 387 10.16 21.86 -15.15
CA ARG A 387 11.12 21.77 -16.26
C ARG A 387 11.28 20.31 -16.65
N GLN A 388 11.27 20.01 -17.95
CA GLN A 388 11.30 18.65 -18.46
C GLN A 388 12.34 18.46 -19.54
N ALA A 389 13.02 17.30 -19.52
CA ALA A 389 13.84 16.80 -20.61
C ALA A 389 13.77 15.26 -20.66
N SER A 390 14.15 14.69 -21.80
CA SER A 390 14.22 13.22 -21.99
C SER A 390 15.59 12.86 -22.53
N GLY A 391 16.08 11.69 -22.19
CA GLY A 391 17.37 11.21 -22.66
C GLY A 391 17.80 9.91 -21.99
N ASN A 392 19.08 9.60 -22.13
CA ASN A 392 19.70 8.41 -21.55
C ASN A 392 20.23 8.71 -20.14
N LEU A 393 19.74 7.98 -19.13
CA LEU A 393 20.15 8.13 -17.73
C LEU A 393 21.59 7.72 -17.45
N VAL A 394 22.15 6.80 -18.24
CA VAL A 394 23.55 6.35 -18.09
C VAL A 394 24.50 7.44 -18.54
N GLU A 395 24.18 8.13 -19.62
CA GLU A 395 24.94 9.27 -20.13
C GLU A 395 24.75 10.53 -19.27
N GLY A 396 23.57 10.63 -18.64
CA GLY A 396 23.10 11.77 -17.87
C GLY A 396 22.23 12.72 -18.70
N ILE A 397 21.12 13.14 -18.09
CA ILE A 397 20.15 14.05 -18.71
C ILE A 397 20.34 15.44 -18.12
N GLU A 398 20.67 16.42 -18.96
CA GLU A 398 20.84 17.81 -18.55
C GLU A 398 19.57 18.62 -18.79
N ILE A 399 19.20 19.44 -17.81
CA ILE A 399 18.04 20.33 -17.85
C ILE A 399 18.47 21.71 -17.35
N ARG A 400 18.11 22.75 -18.06
CA ARG A 400 18.26 24.16 -17.60
C ARG A 400 17.04 24.55 -16.75
N LEU A 401 17.31 25.19 -15.61
CA LEU A 401 16.29 25.71 -14.70
C LEU A 401 15.77 27.09 -15.13
#